data_663888363bbe5b5e96f478293590245b
#
_entry.id   663888363bbe5b5e96f478293590245b
#
_cell.length_a   1.000
_cell.length_b   1.000
_cell.length_c   1.000
_cell.angle_alpha   90.00
_cell.angle_beta   90.00
_cell.angle_gamma   90.00
#
_symmetry.space_group_name_H-M   'P 1'
#
loop_
_entity.id
_entity.type
_entity.pdbx_description
1 polymer ?
#
loop_
_entity_poly.entity_id
_entity_poly.type
_entity_poly.pdbx_seq_one_letter_code
_entity_poly.pdbx_strand_id
1 'polypeptide(L)'
;MRENTVIKLKNVDIYQQKHLVLSNVNLDIAQGEFLYLIGQSGSGKSSLLKIIYGDLYIANGEGMIAGFDLKKLHENDVPFLRRKLGIVFQDFHLLNDRTVEKNLEFALRATGWKDKGLIENRMLDVLEKVGLRSKLKKMPHELSGGEQQRVVIARALLNNPEIILADEPTGNLDPATSEEIVLLLRDIASSGTAVLMATHDYQIIRNMPARILRTADGALHDNVSI
;
A
#
# COMPACT_ATOMS: atom_id res chain seq x y z
N MET A 1 -2.81 0.61 -24.92
CA MET A 1 -3.29 0.84 -23.55
C MET A 1 -3.10 -0.48 -22.82
N ARG A 2 -2.48 -0.47 -21.63
CA ARG A 2 -2.38 -1.72 -20.83
C ARG A 2 -3.79 -2.06 -20.35
N GLU A 3 -4.28 -3.24 -20.66
CA GLU A 3 -5.71 -3.60 -20.52
C GLU A 3 -6.24 -3.71 -19.07
N ASN A 4 -5.39 -3.63 -18.05
CA ASN A 4 -5.79 -3.73 -16.62
C ASN A 4 -5.05 -2.68 -15.77
N THR A 5 -5.33 -1.39 -16.00
CA THR A 5 -4.72 -0.30 -15.22
C THR A 5 -5.50 -0.08 -13.93
N VAL A 6 -4.84 -0.19 -12.77
CA VAL A 6 -5.42 0.05 -11.44
C VAL A 6 -5.31 1.53 -11.05
N ILE A 7 -4.20 2.18 -11.39
CA ILE A 7 -4.00 3.62 -11.20
C ILE A 7 -3.70 4.28 -12.53
N LYS A 8 -4.40 5.37 -12.82
CA LYS A 8 -4.12 6.23 -13.96
C LYS A 8 -4.25 7.68 -13.53
N LEU A 9 -3.13 8.41 -13.57
CA LEU A 9 -3.08 9.86 -13.37
C LEU A 9 -2.58 10.50 -14.66
N LYS A 10 -3.20 11.61 -15.07
CA LYS A 10 -2.83 12.36 -16.25
C LYS A 10 -2.85 13.85 -15.97
N ASN A 11 -1.69 14.49 -16.10
CA ASN A 11 -1.47 15.92 -15.89
C ASN A 11 -2.02 16.40 -14.52
N VAL A 12 -1.80 15.62 -13.46
CA VAL A 12 -2.31 15.91 -12.11
C VAL A 12 -1.31 16.78 -11.36
N ASP A 13 -1.79 17.89 -10.79
CA ASP A 13 -1.03 18.68 -9.82
C ASP A 13 -1.47 18.30 -8.41
N ILE A 14 -0.47 18.07 -7.54
CA ILE A 14 -0.68 17.66 -6.17
C ILE A 14 -0.33 18.80 -5.23
N TYR A 15 -1.31 19.23 -4.47
CA TYR A 15 -1.16 20.31 -3.49
C TYR A 15 -1.24 19.75 -2.07
N GLN A 16 -0.45 20.31 -1.18
CA GLN A 16 -0.62 20.19 0.26
C GLN A 16 -1.02 21.56 0.81
N GLN A 17 -2.27 21.71 1.20
CA GLN A 17 -2.90 23.00 1.46
C GLN A 17 -2.82 23.92 0.20
N LYS A 18 -2.01 25.01 0.28
CA LYS A 18 -1.80 25.95 -0.84
C LYS A 18 -0.46 25.75 -1.54
N HIS A 19 0.36 24.80 -1.09
CA HIS A 19 1.68 24.57 -1.65
C HIS A 19 1.62 23.49 -2.72
N LEU A 20 2.09 23.81 -3.93
CA LEU A 20 2.25 22.85 -5.01
C LEU A 20 3.44 21.94 -4.69
N VAL A 21 3.19 20.64 -4.51
CA VAL A 21 4.20 19.64 -4.13
C VAL A 21 4.73 18.90 -5.35
N LEU A 22 3.82 18.46 -6.23
CA LEU A 22 4.18 17.81 -7.49
C LEU A 22 3.32 18.39 -8.61
N SER A 23 3.93 18.71 -9.74
CA SER A 23 3.25 19.25 -10.91
C SER A 23 3.23 18.25 -12.06
N ASN A 24 2.16 18.29 -12.85
CA ASN A 24 2.02 17.53 -14.08
C ASN A 24 2.31 16.02 -13.93
N VAL A 25 1.80 15.42 -12.85
CA VAL A 25 2.02 14.00 -12.55
C VAL A 25 1.30 13.14 -13.60
N ASN A 26 2.05 12.27 -14.26
CA ASN A 26 1.55 11.24 -15.17
C ASN A 26 2.00 9.88 -14.65
N LEU A 27 1.07 8.97 -14.41
CA LEU A 27 1.34 7.66 -13.82
C LEU A 27 0.30 6.64 -14.25
N ASP A 28 0.76 5.52 -14.78
CA ASP A 28 -0.06 4.34 -15.02
C ASP A 28 0.53 3.15 -14.25
N ILE A 29 -0.28 2.48 -13.40
CA ILE A 29 0.08 1.24 -12.72
C ILE A 29 -0.88 0.14 -13.15
N ALA A 30 -0.35 -0.94 -13.67
CA ALA A 30 -1.12 -2.11 -14.08
C ALA A 30 -1.40 -3.05 -12.89
N GLN A 31 -2.44 -3.86 -13.02
CA GLN A 31 -2.73 -4.94 -12.08
C GLN A 31 -1.54 -5.92 -12.02
N GLY A 32 -1.17 -6.34 -10.82
CA GLY A 32 -0.05 -7.26 -10.61
C GLY A 32 1.34 -6.65 -10.80
N GLU A 33 1.45 -5.34 -11.05
CA GLU A 33 2.72 -4.65 -11.19
C GLU A 33 3.33 -4.36 -9.81
N PHE A 34 4.62 -4.67 -9.63
CA PHE A 34 5.41 -4.25 -8.48
C PHE A 34 6.33 -3.12 -8.87
N LEU A 35 6.31 -2.01 -8.13
CA LEU A 35 7.16 -0.85 -8.39
C LEU A 35 7.60 -0.15 -7.11
N TYR A 36 8.77 0.49 -7.20
CA TYR A 36 9.31 1.32 -6.13
C TYR A 36 8.96 2.79 -6.34
N LEU A 37 8.75 3.52 -5.24
CA LEU A 37 8.66 4.98 -5.18
C LEU A 37 9.81 5.51 -4.33
N ILE A 38 10.76 6.21 -4.96
CA ILE A 38 11.92 6.78 -4.28
C ILE A 38 11.90 8.31 -4.32
N GLY A 39 12.71 8.91 -3.48
CA GLY A 39 12.89 10.37 -3.42
C GLY A 39 13.31 10.82 -2.01
N GLN A 40 13.90 11.99 -1.92
CA GLN A 40 14.32 12.57 -0.64
C GLN A 40 13.12 12.79 0.29
N SER A 41 13.38 12.97 1.60
CA SER A 41 12.35 13.38 2.54
C SER A 41 11.75 14.72 2.08
N GLY A 42 10.43 14.84 2.12
CA GLY A 42 9.73 16.05 1.64
C GLY A 42 9.59 16.18 0.12
N SER A 43 10.08 15.26 -0.70
CA SER A 43 9.99 15.33 -2.18
C SER A 43 8.60 15.09 -2.77
N GLY A 44 7.60 14.73 -1.93
CA GLY A 44 6.22 14.51 -2.38
C GLY A 44 5.75 13.06 -2.43
N LYS A 45 6.56 12.06 -2.02
CA LYS A 45 6.16 10.65 -1.96
C LYS A 45 4.85 10.45 -1.20
N SER A 46 4.80 10.92 0.05
CA SER A 46 3.60 10.78 0.89
C SER A 46 2.41 11.56 0.33
N SER A 47 2.63 12.70 -0.35
CA SER A 47 1.55 13.44 -1.01
C SER A 47 0.97 12.68 -2.21
N LEU A 48 1.81 11.99 -2.99
CA LEU A 48 1.36 11.09 -4.05
C LEU A 48 0.53 9.92 -3.47
N LEU A 49 1.02 9.28 -2.41
CA LEU A 49 0.26 8.22 -1.74
C LEU A 49 -1.08 8.74 -1.20
N LYS A 50 -1.12 9.95 -0.62
CA LYS A 50 -2.34 10.59 -0.10
C LYS A 50 -3.40 10.84 -1.17
N ILE A 51 -3.00 11.23 -2.38
CA ILE A 51 -3.91 11.32 -3.53
C ILE A 51 -4.49 9.94 -3.84
N ILE A 52 -3.65 8.90 -3.86
CA ILE A 52 -4.08 7.54 -4.23
C ILE A 52 -5.12 7.00 -3.24
N TYR A 53 -4.95 7.23 -1.92
CA TYR A 53 -5.95 6.75 -0.95
C TYR A 53 -7.01 7.79 -0.55
N GLY A 54 -7.15 8.88 -1.34
CA GLY A 54 -8.23 9.83 -1.19
C GLY A 54 -8.15 10.69 0.08
N ASP A 55 -6.94 11.04 0.54
CA ASP A 55 -6.72 11.97 1.66
C ASP A 55 -6.43 13.40 1.15
N LEU A 56 -6.00 13.52 -0.10
CA LEU A 56 -5.87 14.76 -0.83
C LEU A 56 -6.71 14.71 -2.10
N TYR A 57 -7.28 15.84 -2.47
CA TYR A 57 -8.03 16.00 -3.72
C TYR A 57 -7.13 16.50 -4.85
N ILE A 58 -7.45 16.12 -6.09
CA ILE A 58 -6.79 16.68 -7.27
C ILE A 58 -7.44 18.01 -7.65
N ALA A 59 -6.61 19.04 -7.88
CA ALA A 59 -7.10 20.35 -8.32
C ALA A 59 -7.34 20.38 -9.85
N ASN A 60 -6.50 19.68 -10.60
CA ASN A 60 -6.55 19.60 -12.06
C ASN A 60 -6.12 18.21 -12.54
N GLY A 61 -6.06 18.03 -13.89
CA GLY A 61 -5.71 16.74 -14.47
C GLY A 61 -6.86 15.72 -14.40
N GLU A 62 -6.57 14.47 -14.66
CA GLU A 62 -7.50 13.34 -14.62
C GLU A 62 -6.90 12.25 -13.74
N GLY A 63 -7.71 11.61 -12.90
CA GLY A 63 -7.26 10.54 -12.02
C GLY A 63 -8.31 9.45 -11.89
N MET A 64 -7.91 8.20 -12.18
CA MET A 64 -8.70 6.99 -11.93
C MET A 64 -7.92 6.06 -11.03
N ILE A 65 -8.52 5.59 -9.95
CA ILE A 65 -7.90 4.66 -8.99
C ILE A 65 -8.90 3.58 -8.64
N ALA A 66 -8.58 2.33 -8.93
CA ALA A 66 -9.43 1.18 -8.65
C ALA A 66 -10.90 1.40 -9.08
N GLY A 67 -11.11 2.03 -10.24
CA GLY A 67 -12.43 2.36 -10.80
C GLY A 67 -13.06 3.65 -10.28
N PHE A 68 -12.44 4.38 -9.36
CA PHE A 68 -12.94 5.66 -8.86
C PHE A 68 -12.32 6.85 -9.60
N ASP A 69 -13.17 7.76 -10.10
CA ASP A 69 -12.75 9.03 -10.68
C ASP A 69 -12.47 10.04 -9.55
N LEU A 70 -11.20 10.44 -9.40
CA LEU A 70 -10.78 11.34 -8.33
C LEU A 70 -11.40 12.74 -8.39
N LYS A 71 -11.82 13.20 -9.57
CA LYS A 71 -12.53 14.49 -9.71
C LYS A 71 -13.95 14.45 -9.16
N LYS A 72 -14.56 13.27 -9.16
CA LYS A 72 -15.93 13.03 -8.71
C LYS A 72 -15.98 12.37 -7.34
N LEU A 73 -14.82 12.14 -6.72
CA LEU A 73 -14.73 11.48 -5.43
C LEU A 73 -15.23 12.42 -4.32
N HIS A 74 -16.33 12.04 -3.68
CA HIS A 74 -16.86 12.73 -2.50
C HIS A 74 -16.37 12.05 -1.21
N GLU A 75 -16.45 12.75 -0.09
CA GLU A 75 -16.04 12.21 1.22
C GLU A 75 -16.73 10.88 1.56
N ASN A 76 -17.98 10.73 1.15
CA ASN A 76 -18.75 9.49 1.36
C ASN A 76 -18.24 8.30 0.51
N ASP A 77 -17.50 8.55 -0.56
CA ASP A 77 -16.96 7.52 -1.46
C ASP A 77 -15.58 7.05 -1.01
N VAL A 78 -14.84 7.89 -0.27
CA VAL A 78 -13.48 7.58 0.22
C VAL A 78 -13.39 6.25 0.98
N PRO A 79 -14.32 5.88 1.88
CA PRO A 79 -14.30 4.57 2.52
C PRO A 79 -14.40 3.40 1.53
N PHE A 80 -15.13 3.55 0.43
CA PHE A 80 -15.27 2.52 -0.59
C PHE A 80 -14.00 2.42 -1.46
N LEU A 81 -13.40 3.54 -1.82
CA LEU A 81 -12.08 3.57 -2.46
C LEU A 81 -11.05 2.85 -1.55
N ARG A 82 -10.96 3.22 -0.27
CA ARG A 82 -10.00 2.65 0.67
C ARG A 82 -10.17 1.14 0.88
N ARG A 83 -11.36 0.58 0.68
CA ARG A 83 -11.57 -0.88 0.69
C ARG A 83 -10.92 -1.59 -0.50
N LYS A 84 -10.69 -0.88 -1.61
CA LYS A 84 -9.97 -1.38 -2.79
C LYS A 84 -8.46 -1.27 -2.66
N LEU A 85 -7.97 -0.66 -1.59
CA LEU A 85 -6.56 -0.42 -1.34
C LEU A 85 -6.13 -1.15 -0.07
N GLY A 86 -4.94 -1.73 -0.10
CA GLY A 86 -4.23 -2.18 1.10
C GLY A 86 -3.20 -1.13 1.49
N ILE A 87 -3.12 -0.74 2.76
CA ILE A 87 -2.13 0.22 3.23
C ILE A 87 -1.24 -0.45 4.26
N VAL A 88 0.07 -0.37 4.03
CA VAL A 88 1.13 -0.90 4.89
C VAL A 88 2.05 0.27 5.26
N PHE A 89 2.11 0.62 6.54
CA PHE A 89 2.95 1.70 7.06
C PHE A 89 4.23 1.15 7.69
N GLN A 90 5.23 2.01 7.86
CA GLN A 90 6.48 1.71 8.57
C GLN A 90 6.21 1.32 10.03
N ASP A 91 5.39 2.11 10.73
CA ASP A 91 4.90 1.75 12.05
C ASP A 91 3.75 0.76 11.90
N PHE A 92 3.81 -0.34 12.61
CA PHE A 92 2.88 -1.46 12.42
C PHE A 92 1.42 -1.07 12.64
N HIS A 93 1.14 -0.08 13.51
CA HIS A 93 -0.21 0.36 13.87
C HIS A 93 -1.15 -0.82 14.22
N LEU A 94 -0.61 -1.81 14.92
CA LEU A 94 -1.38 -2.89 15.50
C LEU A 94 -1.97 -2.42 16.84
N LEU A 95 -3.18 -2.88 17.13
CA LEU A 95 -3.82 -2.65 18.42
C LEU A 95 -3.13 -3.55 19.45
N ASN A 96 -2.32 -2.96 20.33
CA ASN A 96 -1.46 -3.69 21.27
C ASN A 96 -2.21 -4.39 22.41
N ASP A 97 -3.47 -3.98 22.65
CA ASP A 97 -4.40 -4.56 23.59
C ASP A 97 -5.19 -5.77 23.06
N ARG A 98 -4.88 -6.20 21.82
CA ARG A 98 -5.64 -7.22 21.10
C ARG A 98 -4.73 -8.23 20.41
N THR A 99 -5.19 -9.48 20.35
CA THR A 99 -4.52 -10.54 19.58
C THR A 99 -4.50 -10.24 18.08
N VAL A 100 -3.67 -10.97 17.32
CA VAL A 100 -3.66 -10.93 15.84
C VAL A 100 -5.08 -11.14 15.28
N GLU A 101 -5.80 -12.16 15.77
CA GLU A 101 -7.20 -12.42 15.40
C GLU A 101 -8.08 -11.19 15.56
N LYS A 102 -8.02 -10.54 16.74
CA LYS A 102 -8.84 -9.39 17.05
C LYS A 102 -8.46 -8.14 16.25
N ASN A 103 -7.18 -7.98 15.89
CA ASN A 103 -6.72 -6.95 14.98
C ASN A 103 -7.33 -7.12 13.58
N LEU A 104 -7.30 -8.33 13.03
CA LEU A 104 -7.85 -8.63 11.71
C LEU A 104 -9.40 -8.59 11.71
N GLU A 105 -10.05 -9.18 12.74
CA GLU A 105 -11.51 -9.12 12.90
C GLU A 105 -12.00 -7.68 12.94
N PHE A 106 -11.33 -6.82 13.71
CA PHE A 106 -11.68 -5.39 13.82
C PHE A 106 -11.68 -4.70 12.44
N ALA A 107 -10.65 -4.94 11.62
CA ALA A 107 -10.55 -4.35 10.29
C ALA A 107 -11.67 -4.85 9.35
N LEU A 108 -12.00 -6.14 9.38
CA LEU A 108 -13.11 -6.71 8.59
C LEU A 108 -14.46 -6.13 9.02
N ARG A 109 -14.72 -6.05 10.33
CA ARG A 109 -15.97 -5.46 10.83
C ARG A 109 -16.10 -3.98 10.49
N ALA A 110 -15.03 -3.22 10.60
CA ALA A 110 -14.99 -1.80 10.22
C ALA A 110 -15.29 -1.59 8.73
N THR A 111 -15.00 -2.59 7.87
CA THR A 111 -15.30 -2.56 6.44
C THR A 111 -16.65 -3.21 6.08
N GLY A 112 -17.46 -3.58 7.08
CA GLY A 112 -18.85 -4.00 6.91
C GLY A 112 -19.08 -5.51 6.86
N TRP A 113 -18.07 -6.34 7.13
CA TRP A 113 -18.26 -7.78 7.25
C TRP A 113 -19.06 -8.13 8.49
N LYS A 114 -20.09 -8.99 8.35
CA LYS A 114 -21.01 -9.37 9.44
C LYS A 114 -20.98 -10.86 9.76
N ASP A 115 -20.84 -11.70 8.76
CA ASP A 115 -20.86 -13.16 8.90
C ASP A 115 -19.58 -13.63 9.60
N LYS A 116 -19.76 -14.34 10.72
CA LYS A 116 -18.65 -14.83 11.55
C LYS A 116 -17.80 -15.89 10.82
N GLY A 117 -18.44 -16.80 10.09
CA GLY A 117 -17.74 -17.87 9.38
C GLY A 117 -16.90 -17.32 8.21
N LEU A 118 -17.45 -16.37 7.46
CA LEU A 118 -16.70 -15.69 6.38
C LEU A 118 -15.53 -14.88 6.94
N ILE A 119 -15.71 -14.20 8.07
CA ILE A 119 -14.64 -13.45 8.77
C ILE A 119 -13.52 -14.42 9.19
N GLU A 120 -13.85 -15.52 9.86
CA GLU A 120 -12.87 -16.51 10.32
C GLU A 120 -12.10 -17.11 9.15
N ASN A 121 -12.79 -17.57 8.11
CA ASN A 121 -12.16 -18.14 6.92
C ASN A 121 -11.23 -17.11 6.25
N ARG A 122 -11.66 -15.84 6.15
CA ARG A 122 -10.83 -14.80 5.53
C ARG A 122 -9.59 -14.48 6.34
N MET A 123 -9.69 -14.42 7.66
CA MET A 123 -8.53 -14.22 8.53
C MET A 123 -7.52 -15.36 8.39
N LEU A 124 -7.99 -16.61 8.36
CA LEU A 124 -7.12 -17.77 8.17
C LEU A 124 -6.45 -17.77 6.78
N ASP A 125 -7.17 -17.43 5.72
CA ASP A 125 -6.63 -17.33 4.35
C ASP A 125 -5.50 -16.28 4.27
N VAL A 126 -5.71 -15.07 4.79
CA VAL A 126 -4.66 -14.05 4.72
C VAL A 126 -3.46 -14.37 5.62
N LEU A 127 -3.67 -15.01 6.78
CA LEU A 127 -2.59 -15.44 7.65
C LEU A 127 -1.78 -16.59 7.04
N GLU A 128 -2.41 -17.48 6.30
CA GLU A 128 -1.74 -18.52 5.51
C GLU A 128 -0.82 -17.89 4.46
N LYS A 129 -1.33 -16.91 3.70
CA LYS A 129 -0.58 -16.19 2.67
C LYS A 129 0.69 -15.51 3.18
N VAL A 130 0.68 -15.06 4.43
CA VAL A 130 1.85 -14.42 5.06
C VAL A 130 2.65 -15.37 5.96
N GLY A 131 2.29 -16.66 6.03
CA GLY A 131 2.99 -17.68 6.82
C GLY A 131 2.79 -17.59 8.34
N LEU A 132 1.67 -16.99 8.80
CA LEU A 132 1.42 -16.72 10.23
C LEU A 132 0.16 -17.40 10.80
N ARG A 133 -0.36 -18.45 10.15
CA ARG A 133 -1.57 -19.13 10.62
C ARG A 133 -1.51 -19.58 12.08
N SER A 134 -0.35 -20.05 12.54
CA SER A 134 -0.14 -20.49 13.92
C SER A 134 -0.10 -19.35 14.95
N LYS A 135 0.00 -18.09 14.50
CA LYS A 135 0.13 -16.90 15.35
C LYS A 135 -1.19 -16.20 15.65
N LEU A 136 -2.33 -16.73 15.19
CA LEU A 136 -3.66 -16.13 15.30
C LEU A 136 -4.01 -15.61 16.69
N LYS A 137 -3.65 -16.37 17.75
CA LYS A 137 -3.96 -16.04 19.15
C LYS A 137 -2.89 -15.22 19.86
N LYS A 138 -1.78 -14.91 19.19
CA LYS A 138 -0.67 -14.13 19.76
C LYS A 138 -1.03 -12.65 19.87
N MET A 139 -0.44 -12.01 20.89
CA MET A 139 -0.45 -10.56 21.03
C MET A 139 0.65 -9.92 20.19
N PRO A 140 0.54 -8.66 19.73
CA PRO A 140 1.60 -8.00 18.96
C PRO A 140 2.98 -8.04 19.63
N HIS A 141 3.05 -7.84 20.94
CA HIS A 141 4.31 -7.86 21.69
C HIS A 141 4.97 -9.26 21.82
N GLU A 142 4.26 -10.33 21.47
CA GLU A 142 4.78 -11.70 21.41
C GLU A 142 5.36 -12.04 20.02
N LEU A 143 5.29 -11.12 19.05
CA LEU A 143 5.74 -11.29 17.67
C LEU A 143 7.05 -10.54 17.44
N SER A 144 7.94 -11.11 16.61
CA SER A 144 9.08 -10.37 16.06
C SER A 144 8.64 -9.20 15.19
N GLY A 145 9.52 -8.23 14.91
CA GLY A 145 9.21 -7.11 14.00
C GLY A 145 8.75 -7.58 12.62
N GLY A 146 9.44 -8.57 12.05
CA GLY A 146 9.04 -9.17 10.77
C GLY A 146 7.68 -9.88 10.82
N GLU A 147 7.35 -10.57 11.91
CA GLU A 147 6.04 -11.17 12.11
C GLU A 147 4.94 -10.10 12.26
N GLN A 148 5.22 -9.01 13.00
CA GLN A 148 4.28 -7.88 13.09
C GLN A 148 4.02 -7.26 11.71
N GLN A 149 5.06 -7.07 10.90
CA GLN A 149 4.91 -6.54 9.53
C GLN A 149 4.12 -7.49 8.64
N ARG A 150 4.32 -8.80 8.74
CA ARG A 150 3.49 -9.79 8.04
C ARG A 150 2.02 -9.73 8.48
N VAL A 151 1.71 -9.47 9.76
CA VAL A 151 0.33 -9.23 10.22
C VAL A 151 -0.25 -7.97 9.60
N VAL A 152 0.53 -6.89 9.49
CA VAL A 152 0.10 -5.64 8.80
C VAL A 152 -0.21 -5.92 7.33
N ILE A 153 0.63 -6.69 6.64
CA ILE A 153 0.38 -7.10 5.25
C ILE A 153 -0.88 -7.99 5.16
N ALA A 154 -1.08 -8.94 6.08
CA ALA A 154 -2.29 -9.74 6.15
C ALA A 154 -3.54 -8.86 6.32
N ARG A 155 -3.48 -7.84 7.20
CA ARG A 155 -4.54 -6.85 7.39
C ARG A 155 -4.83 -6.07 6.11
N ALA A 156 -3.80 -5.67 5.37
CA ALA A 156 -3.95 -4.97 4.09
C ALA A 156 -4.65 -5.84 3.03
N LEU A 157 -4.46 -7.17 3.06
CA LEU A 157 -5.06 -8.12 2.12
C LEU A 157 -6.54 -8.46 2.40
N LEU A 158 -7.09 -8.10 3.57
CA LEU A 158 -8.41 -8.57 4.02
C LEU A 158 -9.56 -8.34 3.03
N ASN A 159 -9.59 -7.18 2.37
CA ASN A 159 -10.66 -6.81 1.44
C ASN A 159 -10.34 -7.12 -0.03
N ASN A 160 -9.39 -8.00 -0.32
CA ASN A 160 -8.92 -8.29 -1.69
C ASN A 160 -8.58 -7.00 -2.46
N PRO A 161 -7.59 -6.22 -1.99
CA PRO A 161 -7.26 -4.95 -2.61
C PRO A 161 -6.76 -5.13 -4.05
N GLU A 162 -7.02 -4.11 -4.88
CA GLU A 162 -6.49 -4.06 -6.24
C GLU A 162 -5.04 -3.57 -6.26
N ILE A 163 -4.64 -2.80 -5.23
CA ILE A 163 -3.27 -2.33 -5.01
C ILE A 163 -2.93 -2.24 -3.53
N ILE A 164 -1.67 -2.55 -3.19
CA ILE A 164 -1.06 -2.27 -1.88
C ILE A 164 -0.15 -1.04 -2.02
N LEU A 165 -0.36 -0.08 -1.12
CA LEU A 165 0.51 1.07 -0.91
C LEU A 165 1.36 0.79 0.34
N ALA A 166 2.64 0.55 0.16
CA ALA A 166 3.56 0.27 1.25
C ALA A 166 4.50 1.47 1.44
N ASP A 167 4.36 2.17 2.57
CA ASP A 167 5.19 3.34 2.90
C ASP A 167 6.26 2.92 3.91
N GLU A 168 7.51 2.78 3.44
CA GLU A 168 8.69 2.34 4.20
C GLU A 168 8.46 1.02 4.99
N PRO A 169 7.92 -0.05 4.38
CA PRO A 169 7.47 -1.25 5.10
C PRO A 169 8.59 -2.03 5.78
N THR A 170 9.84 -1.72 5.49
CA THR A 170 11.04 -2.38 6.00
C THR A 170 11.89 -1.51 6.92
N GLY A 171 11.48 -0.25 7.15
CA GLY A 171 12.29 0.75 7.85
C GLY A 171 12.68 0.41 9.30
N ASN A 172 11.94 -0.49 9.95
CA ASN A 172 12.18 -0.92 11.34
C ASN A 172 12.70 -2.37 11.44
N LEU A 173 13.17 -2.96 10.31
CA LEU A 173 13.57 -4.35 10.23
C LEU A 173 15.06 -4.49 9.90
N ASP A 174 15.64 -5.62 10.27
CA ASP A 174 16.99 -5.98 9.85
C ASP A 174 17.02 -6.33 8.34
N PRO A 175 18.19 -6.29 7.69
CA PRO A 175 18.29 -6.48 6.25
C PRO A 175 17.72 -7.82 5.75
N ALA A 176 17.95 -8.93 6.46
CA ALA A 176 17.46 -10.25 6.05
C ALA A 176 15.93 -10.32 6.11
N THR A 177 15.33 -9.85 7.20
CA THR A 177 13.88 -9.74 7.36
C THR A 177 13.28 -8.78 6.32
N SER A 178 13.98 -7.68 6.01
CA SER A 178 13.56 -6.72 4.99
C SER A 178 13.43 -7.36 3.60
N GLU A 179 14.42 -8.18 3.21
CA GLU A 179 14.36 -8.94 1.96
C GLU A 179 13.17 -9.90 1.92
N GLU A 180 12.90 -10.62 3.01
CA GLU A 180 11.73 -11.51 3.09
C GLU A 180 10.40 -10.76 2.93
N ILE A 181 10.28 -9.56 3.51
CA ILE A 181 9.06 -8.74 3.36
C ILE A 181 8.88 -8.27 1.91
N VAL A 182 9.97 -7.87 1.25
CA VAL A 182 9.90 -7.45 -0.16
C VAL A 182 9.56 -8.64 -1.07
N LEU A 183 10.13 -9.83 -0.82
CA LEU A 183 9.75 -11.05 -1.54
C LEU A 183 8.27 -11.37 -1.37
N LEU A 184 7.74 -11.30 -0.15
CA LEU A 184 6.32 -11.49 0.11
C LEU A 184 5.44 -10.50 -0.68
N LEU A 185 5.81 -9.21 -0.70
CA LEU A 185 5.08 -8.19 -1.47
C LEU A 185 5.15 -8.45 -2.99
N ARG A 186 6.27 -8.96 -3.50
CA ARG A 186 6.41 -9.37 -4.91
C ARG A 186 5.56 -10.59 -5.25
N ASP A 187 5.46 -11.57 -4.37
CA ASP A 187 4.59 -12.73 -4.54
C ASP A 187 3.12 -12.31 -4.56
N ILE A 188 2.74 -11.36 -3.72
CA ILE A 188 1.41 -10.75 -3.73
C ILE A 188 1.17 -10.04 -5.07
N ALA A 189 2.15 -9.30 -5.58
CA ALA A 189 2.03 -8.65 -6.88
C ALA A 189 1.86 -9.67 -8.01
N SER A 190 2.68 -10.72 -8.03
CA SER A 190 2.57 -11.80 -9.02
C SER A 190 1.22 -12.53 -9.00
N SER A 191 0.51 -12.47 -7.86
CA SER A 191 -0.84 -13.02 -7.69
C SER A 191 -1.96 -12.08 -8.20
N GLY A 192 -1.61 -10.90 -8.75
CA GLY A 192 -2.54 -9.98 -9.40
C GLY A 192 -2.89 -8.71 -8.60
N THR A 193 -2.39 -8.52 -7.38
CA THR A 193 -2.54 -7.26 -6.63
C THR A 193 -1.36 -6.33 -6.95
N ALA A 194 -1.59 -5.14 -7.49
CA ALA A 194 -0.49 -4.20 -7.70
C ALA A 194 0.18 -3.81 -6.37
N VAL A 195 1.48 -3.47 -6.38
CA VAL A 195 2.21 -3.00 -5.19
C VAL A 195 3.04 -1.77 -5.54
N LEU A 196 2.78 -0.67 -4.85
CA LEU A 196 3.61 0.53 -4.87
C LEU A 196 4.34 0.65 -3.53
N MET A 197 5.64 0.40 -3.51
CA MET A 197 6.47 0.44 -2.31
C MET A 197 7.32 1.71 -2.28
N ALA A 198 7.00 2.63 -1.38
CA ALA A 198 7.89 3.74 -1.08
C ALA A 198 9.04 3.25 -0.19
N THR A 199 10.27 3.55 -0.59
CA THR A 199 11.46 3.19 0.20
C THR A 199 12.65 4.10 -0.12
N HIS A 200 13.58 4.20 0.82
CA HIS A 200 14.89 4.80 0.64
C HIS A 200 16.04 3.77 0.71
N ASP A 201 15.71 2.47 0.80
CA ASP A 201 16.69 1.39 0.81
C ASP A 201 17.12 1.02 -0.62
N TYR A 202 18.20 1.66 -1.07
CA TYR A 202 18.78 1.42 -2.40
C TYR A 202 19.41 0.03 -2.53
N GLN A 203 19.77 -0.63 -1.42
CA GLN A 203 20.34 -1.97 -1.46
C GLN A 203 19.27 -2.99 -1.84
N ILE A 204 18.10 -2.90 -1.23
CA ILE A 204 16.92 -3.72 -1.59
C ILE A 204 16.57 -3.53 -3.07
N ILE A 205 16.55 -2.27 -3.56
CA ILE A 205 16.20 -2.01 -4.97
C ILE A 205 17.22 -2.63 -5.93
N ARG A 206 18.52 -2.59 -5.59
CA ARG A 206 19.58 -3.23 -6.40
C ARG A 206 19.49 -4.75 -6.39
N ASN A 207 19.20 -5.35 -5.24
CA ASN A 207 19.08 -6.81 -5.09
C ASN A 207 17.80 -7.33 -5.76
N MET A 208 16.75 -6.54 -5.79
CA MET A 208 15.42 -6.91 -6.30
C MET A 208 14.90 -5.85 -7.27
N PRO A 209 15.48 -5.72 -8.48
CA PRO A 209 15.12 -4.66 -9.42
C PRO A 209 13.66 -4.76 -9.86
N ALA A 210 13.01 -3.59 -10.00
CA ALA A 210 11.68 -3.39 -10.53
C ALA A 210 11.58 -1.98 -11.13
N ARG A 211 10.43 -1.63 -11.70
CA ARG A 211 10.16 -0.26 -12.16
C ARG A 211 10.28 0.73 -11.00
N ILE A 212 10.95 1.85 -11.25
CA ILE A 212 11.21 2.86 -10.24
C ILE A 212 10.55 4.17 -10.64
N LEU A 213 9.74 4.71 -9.73
CA LEU A 213 9.23 6.07 -9.75
C LEU A 213 10.08 6.92 -8.82
N ARG A 214 10.46 8.12 -9.24
CA ARG A 214 11.24 9.06 -8.42
C ARG A 214 10.54 10.40 -8.31
N THR A 215 10.29 10.85 -7.09
CA THR A 215 9.87 12.23 -6.84
C THR A 215 11.10 13.10 -6.63
N ALA A 216 11.28 14.11 -7.47
CA ALA A 216 12.36 15.08 -7.38
C ALA A 216 11.93 16.40 -8.05
N ASP A 217 12.42 17.53 -7.55
CA ASP A 217 12.26 18.86 -8.15
C ASP A 217 10.79 19.21 -8.49
N GLY A 218 9.86 18.79 -7.64
CA GLY A 218 8.43 19.02 -7.84
C GLY A 218 7.79 18.20 -8.96
N ALA A 219 8.45 17.14 -9.43
CA ALA A 219 7.96 16.26 -10.49
C ALA A 219 8.04 14.77 -10.14
N LEU A 220 7.26 13.95 -10.84
CA LEU A 220 7.36 12.50 -10.82
C LEU A 220 8.08 12.02 -12.07
N HIS A 221 9.20 11.34 -11.89
CA HIS A 221 9.98 10.72 -12.95
C HIS A 221 9.75 9.21 -12.96
N ASP A 222 9.52 8.65 -14.14
CA ASP A 222 9.23 7.23 -14.33
C ASP A 222 10.42 6.49 -14.97
N ASN A 223 10.54 5.18 -14.69
CA ASN A 223 11.60 4.31 -15.20
C ASN A 223 13.02 4.85 -14.94
N VAL A 224 13.26 5.33 -13.74
CA VAL A 224 14.57 5.87 -13.33
C VAL A 224 15.52 4.71 -13.03
N SER A 225 16.78 4.84 -13.44
CA SER A 225 17.89 3.96 -13.02
C SER A 225 18.52 4.49 -11.73
N ILE A 226 19.07 3.60 -10.89
CA ILE A 226 19.81 3.92 -9.64
C ILE A 226 21.24 3.42 -9.72
#